data_a02bd41ebd76391d5b82354a55cb82a9
#
_entry.id   a02bd41ebd76391d5b82354a55cb82a9
#
_cell.length_a   1.000
_cell.length_b   1.000
_cell.length_c   1.000
_cell.angle_alpha   90.00
_cell.angle_beta   90.00
_cell.angle_gamma   90.00
#
_symmetry.space_group_name_H-M   'P 1'
#
loop_
_entity.id
_entity.type
_entity.pdbx_description
1 polymer ?
#
loop_
_entity_poly.entity_id
_entity_poly.type
_entity_poly.pdbx_seq_one_letter_code
_entity_poly.pdbx_strand_id
1 'polypeptide(L)'
;MLVPALVALLQAALVLVTVRLVLGIVVRHPLALALTLACASLTFVFIVFALTRAFGDAGKALAMLFLALQFSASGGLLPVELSGSLYAQISPWLPMTWVVMGVKASMFGAYEGNWQTPLAVIAAIGLAAAAVACWVGRWRFVPWRDMHPAMDI
;
A
#
# COMPACT_ATOMS: atom_id res chain seq x y z
N MET A 1 11.83 10.20 5.95
CA MET A 1 10.68 10.01 5.05
C MET A 1 11.07 9.99 3.58
N LEU A 2 12.02 10.81 3.16
CA LEU A 2 12.36 10.94 1.74
C LEU A 2 12.93 9.64 1.15
N VAL A 3 13.83 8.97 1.87
CA VAL A 3 14.46 7.72 1.42
C VAL A 3 13.45 6.57 1.21
N PRO A 4 12.58 6.22 2.18
CA PRO A 4 11.57 5.18 1.96
C PRO A 4 10.61 5.52 0.82
N ALA A 5 10.22 6.78 0.65
CA ALA A 5 9.35 7.19 -0.45
C ALA A 5 10.04 7.05 -1.81
N LEU A 6 11.32 7.42 -1.93
CA LEU A 6 12.08 7.22 -3.15
C LEU A 6 12.24 5.74 -3.51
N VAL A 7 12.56 4.90 -2.52
CA VAL A 7 12.65 3.44 -2.72
C VAL A 7 11.32 2.87 -3.19
N ALA A 8 10.21 3.29 -2.59
CA ALA A 8 8.87 2.84 -2.96
C ALA A 8 8.52 3.23 -4.42
N LEU A 9 8.84 4.45 -4.84
CA LEU A 9 8.64 4.89 -6.21
C LEU A 9 9.54 4.14 -7.20
N LEU A 10 10.79 3.88 -6.82
CA LEU A 10 11.71 3.10 -7.64
C LEU A 10 11.22 1.66 -7.83
N GLN A 11 10.70 1.03 -6.76
CA GLN A 11 10.07 -0.29 -6.84
C GLN A 11 8.83 -0.29 -7.75
N ALA A 12 7.97 0.72 -7.65
CA ALA A 12 6.81 0.86 -8.52
C ALA A 12 7.21 0.98 -10.00
N ALA A 13 8.26 1.77 -10.29
CA ALA A 13 8.82 1.90 -11.63
C ALA A 13 9.41 0.57 -12.13
N LEU A 14 10.13 -0.15 -11.27
CA LEU A 14 10.70 -1.46 -11.62
C LEU A 14 9.60 -2.47 -11.96
N VAL A 15 8.52 -2.53 -11.18
CA VAL A 15 7.36 -3.40 -11.47
C VAL A 15 6.75 -3.05 -12.82
N LEU A 16 6.56 -1.77 -13.12
CA LEU A 16 6.02 -1.31 -14.40
C LEU A 16 6.90 -1.74 -15.58
N VAL A 17 8.21 -1.55 -15.45
CA VAL A 17 9.21 -1.96 -16.45
C VAL A 17 9.17 -3.47 -16.66
N THR A 18 9.13 -4.25 -15.57
CA THR A 18 9.06 -5.71 -15.63
C THR A 18 7.79 -6.18 -16.33
N VAL A 19 6.64 -5.64 -15.98
CA VAL A 19 5.36 -6.00 -16.60
C VAL A 19 5.37 -5.72 -18.11
N ARG A 20 5.94 -4.60 -18.52
CA ARG A 20 5.89 -4.15 -19.90
C ARG A 20 7.00 -4.76 -20.78
N LEU A 21 8.24 -4.84 -20.28
CA LEU A 21 9.39 -5.28 -21.06
C LEU A 21 9.70 -6.77 -20.90
N VAL A 22 9.55 -7.32 -19.69
CA VAL A 22 9.90 -8.73 -19.42
C VAL A 22 8.71 -9.65 -19.71
N LEU A 23 7.53 -9.28 -19.22
CA LEU A 23 6.31 -10.08 -19.41
C LEU A 23 5.61 -9.80 -20.74
N GLY A 24 5.96 -8.71 -21.44
CA GLY A 24 5.34 -8.36 -22.73
C GLY A 24 3.83 -8.12 -22.66
N ILE A 25 3.29 -7.83 -21.48
CA ILE A 25 1.85 -7.62 -21.29
C ILE A 25 1.44 -6.29 -21.92
N VAL A 26 0.48 -6.33 -22.83
CA VAL A 26 -0.12 -5.12 -23.41
C VAL A 26 -1.05 -4.49 -22.38
N VAL A 27 -0.57 -3.40 -21.79
CA VAL A 27 -1.35 -2.62 -20.80
C VAL A 27 -2.24 -1.64 -21.51
N ARG A 28 -3.55 -1.66 -21.22
CA ARG A 28 -4.53 -0.77 -21.86
C ARG A 28 -4.30 0.69 -21.52
N HIS A 29 -4.00 0.99 -20.25
CA HIS A 29 -3.73 2.34 -19.76
C HIS A 29 -2.41 2.37 -18.96
N PRO A 30 -1.24 2.48 -19.62
CA PRO A 30 0.05 2.37 -18.94
C PRO A 30 0.30 3.49 -17.93
N LEU A 31 -0.19 4.70 -18.21
CA LEU A 31 -0.08 5.83 -17.28
C LEU A 31 -0.93 5.60 -16.02
N ALA A 32 -2.15 5.09 -16.19
CA ALA A 32 -3.03 4.75 -15.07
C ALA A 32 -2.40 3.68 -14.18
N LEU A 33 -1.78 2.64 -14.77
CA LEU A 33 -1.05 1.62 -14.03
C LEU A 33 0.11 2.21 -13.24
N ALA A 34 0.91 3.08 -13.87
CA ALA A 34 2.03 3.74 -13.23
C ALA A 34 1.58 4.58 -12.02
N LEU A 35 0.51 5.38 -12.19
CA LEU A 35 -0.07 6.19 -11.12
C LEU A 35 -0.63 5.32 -9.99
N THR A 36 -1.33 4.23 -10.31
CA THR A 36 -1.88 3.31 -9.31
C THR A 36 -0.77 2.66 -8.48
N LEU A 37 0.29 2.17 -9.14
CA LEU A 37 1.42 1.55 -8.44
C LEU A 37 2.19 2.55 -7.59
N ALA A 38 2.47 3.75 -8.10
CA ALA A 38 3.16 4.80 -7.35
C ALA A 38 2.33 5.25 -6.14
N CYS A 39 1.04 5.51 -6.33
CA CYS A 39 0.13 5.92 -5.26
C CYS A 39 -0.01 4.82 -4.20
N ALA A 40 -0.17 3.56 -4.60
CA ALA A 40 -0.23 2.41 -3.70
C ALA A 40 1.06 2.30 -2.88
N SER A 41 2.23 2.34 -3.52
CA SER A 41 3.52 2.25 -2.84
C SER A 41 3.68 3.34 -1.77
N LEU A 42 3.35 4.58 -2.09
CA LEU A 42 3.40 5.70 -1.14
C LEU A 42 2.39 5.51 0.02
N THR A 43 1.16 5.07 -0.30
CA THR A 43 0.12 4.81 0.70
C THR A 43 0.59 3.78 1.71
N PHE A 44 1.16 2.65 1.27
CA PHE A 44 1.67 1.62 2.17
C PHE A 44 2.85 2.11 3.02
N VAL A 45 3.77 2.89 2.45
CA VAL A 45 4.86 3.51 3.22
C VAL A 45 4.30 4.41 4.32
N PHE A 46 3.30 5.24 4.02
CA PHE A 46 2.68 6.12 5.02
C PHE A 46 1.93 5.33 6.10
N ILE A 47 1.22 4.25 5.75
CA ILE A 47 0.53 3.40 6.72
C ILE A 47 1.54 2.75 7.67
N VAL A 48 2.58 2.10 7.14
CA VAL A 48 3.63 1.45 7.95
C VAL A 48 4.32 2.48 8.84
N PHE A 49 4.63 3.65 8.30
CA PHE A 49 5.26 4.72 9.06
C PHE A 49 4.34 5.27 10.16
N ALA A 50 3.04 5.44 9.90
CA ALA A 50 2.08 5.87 10.90
C ALA A 50 1.99 4.86 12.05
N LEU A 51 1.91 3.56 11.73
CA LEU A 51 1.85 2.48 12.72
C LEU A 51 3.13 2.40 13.56
N THR A 52 4.29 2.42 12.91
CA THR A 52 5.58 2.36 13.63
C THR A 52 5.80 3.58 14.51
N ARG A 53 5.36 4.75 14.06
CA ARG A 53 5.48 5.98 14.84
C ARG A 53 4.50 6.04 16.03
N ALA A 54 3.31 5.44 15.86
CA ALA A 54 2.30 5.39 16.92
C ALA A 54 2.66 4.37 18.02
N PHE A 55 3.16 3.19 17.64
CA PHE A 55 3.28 2.04 18.53
C PHE A 55 4.73 1.52 18.68
N GLY A 56 5.72 2.12 18.02
CA GLY A 56 7.11 1.67 18.08
C GLY A 56 7.28 0.26 17.52
N ASP A 57 7.94 -0.65 18.27
CA ASP A 57 8.17 -2.02 17.81
C ASP A 57 6.88 -2.85 17.67
N ALA A 58 5.89 -2.62 18.53
CA ALA A 58 4.55 -3.20 18.35
C ALA A 58 3.90 -2.75 17.04
N GLY A 59 4.18 -1.53 16.57
CA GLY A 59 3.71 -1.02 15.29
C GLY A 59 4.25 -1.79 14.09
N LYS A 60 5.47 -2.32 14.16
CA LYS A 60 6.04 -3.20 13.12
C LYS A 60 5.28 -4.52 13.04
N ALA A 61 4.99 -5.14 14.19
CA ALA A 61 4.19 -6.37 14.24
C ALA A 61 2.76 -6.15 13.73
N LEU A 62 2.13 -5.05 14.11
CA LEU A 62 0.81 -4.66 13.59
C LEU A 62 0.83 -4.43 12.08
N ALA A 63 1.87 -3.79 11.55
CA ALA A 63 2.02 -3.59 10.11
C ALA A 63 2.13 -4.92 9.35
N MET A 64 2.89 -5.89 9.88
CA MET A 64 3.01 -7.23 9.30
C MET A 64 1.67 -7.97 9.31
N LEU A 65 0.95 -7.93 10.44
CA LEU A 65 -0.38 -8.53 10.56
C LEU A 65 -1.38 -7.91 9.58
N PHE A 66 -1.34 -6.59 9.48
CA PHE A 66 -2.20 -5.83 8.56
C PHE A 66 -1.90 -6.16 7.09
N LEU A 67 -0.62 -6.32 6.72
CA LEU A 67 -0.23 -6.75 5.37
C LEU A 67 -0.70 -8.18 5.09
N ALA A 68 -0.55 -9.11 6.02
CA ALA A 68 -1.03 -10.49 5.85
C ALA A 68 -2.55 -10.54 5.65
N LEU A 69 -3.31 -9.77 6.44
CA LEU A 69 -4.76 -9.63 6.27
C LEU A 69 -5.14 -9.08 4.90
N GLN A 70 -4.42 -8.08 4.42
CA GLN A 70 -4.66 -7.48 3.12
C GLN A 70 -4.43 -8.46 1.97
N PHE A 71 -3.38 -9.27 2.03
CA PHE A 71 -3.12 -10.30 1.03
C PHE A 71 -4.25 -11.33 0.95
N SER A 72 -4.78 -11.74 2.10
CA SER A 72 -5.87 -12.72 2.16
C SER A 72 -7.22 -12.16 1.69
N ALA A 73 -7.49 -10.89 1.96
CA ALA A 73 -8.81 -10.29 1.76
C ALA A 73 -8.93 -9.39 0.51
N SER A 74 -7.84 -9.17 -0.24
CA SER A 74 -7.83 -8.22 -1.37
C SER A 74 -8.43 -8.73 -2.66
N GLY A 75 -8.69 -10.04 -2.77
CA GLY A 75 -9.12 -10.65 -4.04
C GLY A 75 -8.03 -10.69 -5.12
N GLY A 76 -6.76 -10.50 -4.72
CA GLY A 76 -5.62 -10.56 -5.63
C GLY A 76 -5.18 -11.99 -5.96
N LEU A 77 -5.24 -12.89 -4.98
CA LEU A 77 -4.89 -14.31 -5.12
C LEU A 77 -6.12 -15.18 -5.39
N LEU A 78 -7.18 -14.98 -4.62
CA LEU A 78 -8.44 -15.70 -4.75
C LEU A 78 -9.58 -14.69 -4.86
N PRO A 79 -10.65 -14.98 -5.62
CA PRO A 79 -11.86 -14.16 -5.57
C PRO A 79 -12.36 -14.01 -4.13
N VAL A 80 -12.75 -12.80 -3.75
CA VAL A 80 -13.16 -12.47 -2.36
C VAL A 80 -14.35 -13.34 -1.92
N GLU A 81 -15.20 -13.72 -2.87
CA GLU A 81 -16.36 -14.57 -2.66
C GLU A 81 -15.99 -15.99 -2.17
N LEU A 82 -14.79 -16.47 -2.54
CA LEU A 82 -14.26 -17.78 -2.13
C LEU A 82 -13.51 -17.70 -0.79
N SER A 83 -13.15 -16.51 -0.33
CA SER A 83 -12.37 -16.30 0.89
C SER A 83 -13.23 -16.34 2.17
N GLY A 84 -14.55 -16.48 2.05
CA GLY A 84 -15.50 -16.51 3.18
C GLY A 84 -16.15 -15.17 3.49
N SER A 85 -17.28 -15.23 4.18
CA SER A 85 -18.15 -14.08 4.43
C SER A 85 -17.47 -12.95 5.22
N LEU A 86 -16.59 -13.26 6.14
CA LEU A 86 -15.85 -12.28 6.93
C LEU A 86 -14.89 -11.46 6.05
N TYR A 87 -14.16 -12.13 5.17
CA TYR A 87 -13.23 -11.45 4.26
C TYR A 87 -13.97 -10.58 3.25
N ALA A 88 -15.13 -11.02 2.75
CA ALA A 88 -15.96 -10.26 1.86
C ALA A 88 -16.46 -8.93 2.50
N GLN A 89 -16.77 -8.95 3.79
CA GLN A 89 -17.20 -7.74 4.52
C GLN A 89 -16.05 -6.76 4.80
N ILE A 90 -14.84 -7.28 5.05
CA ILE A 90 -13.67 -6.47 5.39
C ILE A 90 -12.98 -5.93 4.13
N SER A 91 -13.05 -6.66 3.02
CA SER A 91 -12.38 -6.34 1.76
C SER A 91 -12.57 -4.88 1.29
N PRO A 92 -13.76 -4.27 1.30
CA PRO A 92 -13.95 -2.89 0.85
C PRO A 92 -13.20 -1.84 1.69
N TRP A 93 -12.85 -2.18 2.93
CA TRP A 93 -12.12 -1.29 3.84
C TRP A 93 -10.60 -1.37 3.70
N LEU A 94 -10.11 -2.38 2.96
CA LEU A 94 -8.69 -2.62 2.80
C LEU A 94 -8.12 -1.86 1.60
N PRO A 95 -7.02 -1.09 1.77
CA PRO A 95 -6.35 -0.39 0.67
C PRO A 95 -5.96 -1.31 -0.48
N MET A 96 -5.52 -2.54 -0.18
CA MET A 96 -5.05 -3.49 -1.19
C MET A 96 -6.17 -3.92 -2.16
N THR A 97 -7.42 -3.98 -1.71
CA THR A 97 -8.58 -4.26 -2.57
C THR A 97 -8.69 -3.22 -3.69
N TRP A 98 -8.56 -1.96 -3.36
CA TRP A 98 -8.59 -0.85 -4.32
C TRP A 98 -7.37 -0.85 -5.23
N VAL A 99 -6.19 -1.23 -4.70
CA VAL A 99 -4.99 -1.42 -5.53
C VAL A 99 -5.21 -2.50 -6.58
N VAL A 100 -5.72 -3.67 -6.18
CA VAL A 100 -6.03 -4.78 -7.10
C VAL A 100 -7.06 -4.37 -8.14
N MET A 101 -8.12 -3.65 -7.75
CA MET A 101 -9.12 -3.11 -8.68
C MET A 101 -8.50 -2.12 -9.66
N GLY A 102 -7.69 -1.18 -9.18
CA GLY A 102 -7.02 -0.19 -10.02
C GLY A 102 -6.04 -0.82 -11.01
N VAL A 103 -5.29 -1.82 -10.58
CA VAL A 103 -4.39 -2.59 -11.45
C VAL A 103 -5.18 -3.38 -12.51
N LYS A 104 -6.23 -4.10 -12.13
CA LYS A 104 -7.09 -4.83 -13.08
C LYS A 104 -7.77 -3.89 -14.08
N ALA A 105 -8.26 -2.75 -13.64
CA ALA A 105 -8.86 -1.74 -14.50
C ALA A 105 -7.87 -1.15 -15.50
N SER A 106 -6.67 -0.81 -15.06
CA SER A 106 -5.64 -0.20 -15.91
C SER A 106 -4.97 -1.20 -16.86
N MET A 107 -4.79 -2.45 -16.45
CA MET A 107 -4.16 -3.47 -17.29
C MET A 107 -5.15 -4.05 -18.31
N PHE A 108 -6.31 -4.49 -17.85
CA PHE A 108 -7.25 -5.28 -18.65
C PHE A 108 -8.54 -4.53 -19.02
N GLY A 109 -8.73 -3.31 -18.52
CA GLY A 109 -9.97 -2.56 -18.71
C GLY A 109 -11.14 -3.15 -17.91
N ALA A 110 -10.87 -3.93 -16.86
CA ALA A 110 -11.90 -4.41 -15.95
C ALA A 110 -12.66 -3.24 -15.30
N TYR A 111 -13.88 -3.51 -14.82
CA TYR A 111 -14.73 -2.47 -14.20
C TYR A 111 -15.01 -1.30 -15.16
N GLU A 112 -15.32 -1.60 -16.43
CA GLU A 112 -15.56 -0.58 -17.48
C GLU A 112 -14.38 0.38 -17.73
N GLY A 113 -13.17 -0.03 -17.33
CA GLY A 113 -11.97 0.80 -17.41
C GLY A 113 -11.89 1.92 -16.37
N ASN A 114 -12.74 1.89 -15.36
CA ASN A 114 -12.76 2.90 -14.29
C ASN A 114 -11.59 2.71 -13.31
N TRP A 115 -10.43 3.23 -13.66
CA TRP A 115 -9.22 3.25 -12.81
C TRP A 115 -9.18 4.47 -11.88
N GLN A 116 -10.00 5.49 -12.15
CA GLN A 116 -10.00 6.76 -11.41
C GLN A 116 -10.53 6.60 -10.00
N THR A 117 -11.63 5.87 -9.82
CA THR A 117 -12.24 5.63 -8.50
C THR A 117 -11.29 4.90 -7.56
N PRO A 118 -10.69 3.73 -7.93
CA PRO A 118 -9.70 3.09 -7.09
C PRO A 118 -8.50 3.99 -6.76
N LEU A 119 -7.99 4.74 -7.73
CA LEU A 119 -6.87 5.65 -7.52
C LEU A 119 -7.22 6.75 -6.51
N ALA A 120 -8.41 7.35 -6.61
CA ALA A 120 -8.86 8.38 -5.67
C ALA A 120 -8.99 7.84 -4.24
N VAL A 121 -9.51 6.63 -4.08
CA VAL A 121 -9.64 5.98 -2.76
C VAL A 121 -8.27 5.67 -2.16
N ILE A 122 -7.34 5.11 -2.94
CA ILE A 122 -5.96 4.84 -2.49
C ILE A 122 -5.27 6.13 -2.06
N ALA A 123 -5.41 7.20 -2.86
CA ALA A 123 -4.85 8.51 -2.55
C ALA A 123 -5.44 9.09 -1.26
N ALA A 124 -6.76 9.00 -1.06
CA ALA A 124 -7.42 9.46 0.15
C ALA A 124 -6.92 8.71 1.40
N ILE A 125 -6.77 7.38 1.32
CA ILE A 125 -6.22 6.56 2.41
C ILE A 125 -4.77 6.95 2.69
N GLY A 126 -3.95 7.17 1.64
CA GLY A 126 -2.57 7.61 1.78
C GLY A 126 -2.43 8.97 2.45
N LEU A 127 -3.27 9.93 2.07
CA LEU A 127 -3.32 11.25 2.70
C LEU A 127 -3.76 11.18 4.16
N ALA A 128 -4.77 10.36 4.48
CA ALA A 128 -5.21 10.13 5.85
C ALA A 128 -4.08 9.50 6.69
N ALA A 129 -3.39 8.50 6.17
CA ALA A 129 -2.25 7.88 6.85
C ALA A 129 -1.09 8.87 7.06
N ALA A 130 -0.79 9.72 6.07
CA ALA A 130 0.21 10.77 6.19
C ALA A 130 -0.19 11.82 7.26
N ALA A 131 -1.46 12.23 7.29
CA ALA A 131 -1.99 13.14 8.29
C ALA A 131 -1.88 12.56 9.71
N VAL A 132 -2.25 11.30 9.90
CA VAL A 132 -2.09 10.58 11.17
C VAL A 132 -0.63 10.50 11.58
N ALA A 133 0.29 10.16 10.65
CA ALA A 133 1.72 10.11 10.90
C ALA A 133 2.29 11.46 11.34
N CYS A 134 1.83 12.55 10.72
CA CYS A 134 2.22 13.91 11.08
C CYS A 134 1.66 14.30 12.46
N TRP A 135 0.40 13.97 12.72
CA TRP A 135 -0.27 14.29 13.98
C TRP A 135 0.36 13.56 15.18
N VAL A 136 0.54 12.25 15.05
CA VAL A 136 1.22 11.43 16.06
C VAL A 136 2.65 11.89 16.27
N GLY A 137 3.34 12.30 15.20
CA GLY A 137 4.70 12.81 15.28
C GLY A 137 4.85 14.13 16.04
N ARG A 138 3.77 14.88 16.19
CA ARG A 138 3.73 16.12 16.99
C ARG A 138 3.70 15.85 18.51
N TRP A 139 3.16 14.70 18.89
CA TRP A 139 2.90 14.36 20.29
C TRP A 139 3.92 13.37 20.88
N ARG A 140 4.64 12.62 20.06
CA ARG A 140 5.66 11.64 20.47
C ARG A 140 7.01 11.98 19.87
N PHE A 141 7.80 12.78 20.59
CA PHE A 141 9.24 12.79 20.40
C PHE A 141 9.80 11.56 21.11
N VAL A 142 10.02 10.47 20.40
CA VAL A 142 10.89 9.40 20.87
C VAL A 142 12.31 9.93 20.73
N PRO A 143 13.06 10.16 21.84
CA PRO A 143 14.42 10.65 21.75
C PRO A 143 15.29 9.64 21.00
N TRP A 144 16.22 10.14 20.18
CA TRP A 144 17.12 9.36 19.35
C TRP A 144 17.91 8.28 20.12
N ARG A 145 18.05 8.46 21.44
CA ARG A 145 18.78 7.54 22.32
C ARG A 145 18.14 6.16 22.47
N ASP A 146 16.84 6.05 22.25
CA ASP A 146 16.11 4.78 22.40
C ASP A 146 16.00 4.00 21.08
N MET A 147 16.58 4.52 19.99
CA MET A 147 16.57 3.86 18.68
C MET A 147 17.79 2.96 18.42
N HIS A 148 18.80 3.01 19.27
CA HIS A 148 19.94 2.11 19.20
C HIS A 148 19.79 1.08 20.33
N PRO A 149 19.45 -0.20 20.00
CA PRO A 149 19.75 -1.25 20.96
C PRO A 149 21.26 -1.22 21.18
N ALA A 150 21.68 -0.99 22.42
CA ALA A 150 23.05 -1.14 22.80
C ALA A 150 23.47 -2.56 22.36
N MET A 151 24.35 -2.65 21.37
CA MET A 151 25.08 -3.88 21.12
C MET A 151 26.13 -3.96 22.21
N ASP A 152 25.71 -4.43 23.36
CA ASP A 152 26.64 -4.88 24.41
C ASP A 152 27.24 -6.20 23.90
N ILE A 153 28.48 -6.08 23.45
CA ILE A 153 29.37 -7.20 23.17
C ILE A 153 29.99 -7.67 24.48
#